data_1ea3e3102c0781bd403849d2c0947eac
#
_entry.id   1ea3e3102c0781bd403849d2c0947eac
#
_cell.length_a   1.000
_cell.length_b   1.000
_cell.length_c   1.000
_cell.angle_alpha   90.00
_cell.angle_beta   90.00
_cell.angle_gamma   90.00
#
_symmetry.space_group_name_H-M   'P 1'
#
loop_
_entity.id
_entity.type
_entity.pdbx_description
1 polymer ?
#
loop_
_entity_poly.entity_id
_entity_poly.type
_entity_poly.pdbx_seq_one_letter_code
_entity_poly.pdbx_strand_id
1 'polypeptide(L)'
;MSGFELEVEADRWRSGLSALSAATPGLVPVVKGNGYGLGRDQLAHEATTLGLTTIAVGTYDEVPGALAAFGGDVMVMTPWRPFFADVVLDERVIHTLGRVSDIAELSAIAPTARILLEGETSMARHGLDRHELAAAVAALGDLRVEGFAIHLPLHSMSGADGNYGEAEKWAAALDASQVETTRFYVSHLTAGELAALAARRPHLDIRPRIGTSLWLGDLGALRVRAMVLDSHLVARGERIGYRQRAMPRDGTLLIVAGGTSHGIGLEAPKATSGVVGRGKSLAKGGLEAAGLSLSPFTIAGKQRWFAEPPHMQASMIFLPHRADAPAVGDSVDVAVRYTTATFDAIRFV
;
A
#
# COMPACT_ATOMS: atom_id res chain seq x y z
N MET A 1 16.82 -9.77 -20.16
CA MET A 1 16.60 -8.30 -20.04
C MET A 1 15.17 -8.10 -19.59
N SER A 2 14.98 -7.35 -18.53
CA SER A 2 13.66 -6.97 -18.04
C SER A 2 13.10 -5.86 -18.93
N GLY A 3 11.84 -5.97 -19.27
CA GLY A 3 11.20 -5.01 -20.18
C GLY A 3 10.37 -3.94 -19.45
N PHE A 4 9.96 -4.20 -18.20
CA PHE A 4 9.14 -3.30 -17.39
C PHE A 4 9.80 -3.08 -16.04
N GLU A 5 10.40 -1.90 -15.85
CA GLU A 5 11.33 -1.63 -14.75
C GLU A 5 10.91 -0.44 -13.89
N LEU A 6 11.21 -0.53 -12.59
CA LEU A 6 11.20 0.59 -11.67
C LEU A 6 12.63 1.08 -11.45
N GLU A 7 12.90 2.32 -11.81
CA GLU A 7 14.12 3.06 -11.46
C GLU A 7 13.87 3.87 -10.19
N VAL A 8 14.78 3.77 -9.22
CA VAL A 8 14.74 4.47 -7.93
C VAL A 8 15.99 5.32 -7.81
N GLU A 9 15.85 6.64 -7.73
CA GLU A 9 16.95 7.54 -7.36
C GLU A 9 17.30 7.29 -5.88
N ALA A 10 18.25 6.39 -5.63
CA ALA A 10 18.51 5.78 -4.32
C ALA A 10 18.78 6.82 -3.22
N ASP A 11 19.68 7.77 -3.47
CA ASP A 11 20.07 8.76 -2.48
C ASP A 11 18.92 9.71 -2.11
N ARG A 12 18.17 10.14 -3.11
CA ARG A 12 17.01 11.00 -2.93
C ARG A 12 15.90 10.28 -2.16
N TRP A 13 15.59 9.05 -2.55
CA TRP A 13 14.56 8.24 -1.90
C TRP A 13 14.93 7.97 -0.44
N ARG A 14 16.15 7.49 -0.15
CA ARG A 14 16.64 7.22 1.21
C ARG A 14 16.71 8.47 2.08
N SER A 15 17.08 9.60 1.49
CA SER A 15 17.06 10.90 2.18
C SER A 15 15.64 11.24 2.66
N GLY A 16 14.62 11.01 1.81
CA GLY A 16 13.21 11.16 2.18
C GLY A 16 12.78 10.23 3.31
N LEU A 17 13.18 8.95 3.26
CA LEU A 17 12.90 7.97 4.32
C LEU A 17 13.51 8.41 5.66
N SER A 18 14.78 8.82 5.64
CA SER A 18 15.51 9.27 6.84
C SER A 18 14.88 10.53 7.44
N ALA A 19 14.51 11.49 6.60
CA ALA A 19 13.85 12.72 7.06
C ALA A 19 12.50 12.44 7.73
N LEU A 20 11.66 11.57 7.13
CA LEU A 20 10.37 11.20 7.72
C LEU A 20 10.56 10.40 9.03
N SER A 21 11.51 9.47 9.05
CA SER A 21 11.81 8.68 10.25
C SER A 21 12.27 9.56 11.41
N ALA A 22 13.17 10.50 11.16
CA ALA A 22 13.64 11.47 12.16
C ALA A 22 12.52 12.40 12.67
N ALA A 23 11.58 12.78 11.79
CA ALA A 23 10.43 13.62 12.14
C ALA A 23 9.29 12.86 12.84
N THR A 24 9.38 11.52 12.93
CA THR A 24 8.29 10.67 13.43
C THR A 24 8.80 9.73 14.53
N PRO A 25 8.94 10.20 15.78
CA PRO A 25 9.32 9.35 16.89
C PRO A 25 8.38 8.13 17.01
N GLY A 26 8.95 6.96 17.31
CA GLY A 26 8.17 5.73 17.46
C GLY A 26 7.62 5.14 16.15
N LEU A 27 8.10 5.59 15.00
CA LEU A 27 7.67 5.10 13.68
C LEU A 27 7.71 3.56 13.59
N VAL A 28 6.60 2.99 13.10
CA VAL A 28 6.50 1.58 12.71
C VAL A 28 6.19 1.53 11.21
N PRO A 29 7.17 1.16 10.37
CA PRO A 29 6.95 1.09 8.93
C PRO A 29 6.04 -0.09 8.58
N VAL A 30 5.10 0.17 7.66
CA VAL A 30 4.19 -0.87 7.16
C VAL A 30 4.81 -1.50 5.90
N VAL A 31 5.09 -2.80 5.97
CA VAL A 31 5.72 -3.61 4.91
C VAL A 31 4.74 -4.70 4.50
N LYS A 32 3.85 -4.42 3.55
CA LYS A 32 2.76 -5.35 3.17
C LYS A 32 2.51 -5.42 1.67
N GLY A 33 1.76 -6.44 1.25
CA GLY A 33 1.35 -6.65 -0.13
C GLY A 33 2.55 -6.83 -1.05
N ASN A 34 2.59 -6.09 -2.16
CA ASN A 34 3.73 -6.09 -3.08
C ASN A 34 4.92 -5.22 -2.62
N GLY A 35 4.95 -4.79 -1.34
CA GLY A 35 5.97 -3.86 -0.84
C GLY A 35 5.87 -2.48 -1.50
N TYR A 36 4.66 -1.99 -1.76
CA TYR A 36 4.42 -0.70 -2.44
C TYR A 36 5.11 -0.58 -3.81
N GLY A 37 5.34 -1.72 -4.48
CA GLY A 37 6.05 -1.80 -5.74
C GLY A 37 7.58 -1.94 -5.61
N LEU A 38 8.12 -1.78 -4.42
CA LEU A 38 9.57 -1.85 -4.13
C LEU A 38 10.02 -3.24 -3.62
N GLY A 39 9.07 -4.12 -3.32
CA GLY A 39 9.34 -5.43 -2.72
C GLY A 39 9.48 -5.39 -1.20
N ARG A 40 8.90 -6.37 -0.50
CA ARG A 40 8.90 -6.41 0.97
C ARG A 40 10.29 -6.54 1.57
N ASP A 41 11.15 -7.37 0.97
CA ASP A 41 12.51 -7.61 1.47
C ASP A 41 13.36 -6.34 1.43
N GLN A 42 13.22 -5.55 0.34
CA GLN A 42 13.88 -4.24 0.24
C GLN A 42 13.40 -3.29 1.34
N LEU A 43 12.08 -3.23 1.57
CA LEU A 43 11.53 -2.36 2.61
C LEU A 43 11.94 -2.79 4.02
N ALA A 44 12.05 -4.08 4.29
CA ALA A 44 12.55 -4.62 5.54
C ALA A 44 14.04 -4.26 5.76
N HIS A 45 14.84 -4.33 4.71
CA HIS A 45 16.24 -3.89 4.73
C HIS A 45 16.36 -2.39 5.01
N GLU A 46 15.58 -1.54 4.36
CA GLU A 46 15.59 -0.09 4.62
C GLU A 46 15.11 0.23 6.06
N ALA A 47 14.13 -0.51 6.59
CA ALA A 47 13.70 -0.37 7.98
C ALA A 47 14.86 -0.70 8.96
N THR A 48 15.66 -1.71 8.65
CA THR A 48 16.89 -2.05 9.42
C THR A 48 17.92 -0.92 9.32
N THR A 49 18.15 -0.38 8.13
CA THR A 49 19.09 0.73 7.90
C THR A 49 18.67 2.00 8.66
N LEU A 50 17.37 2.25 8.79
CA LEU A 50 16.81 3.33 9.60
C LEU A 50 16.90 3.07 11.12
N GLY A 51 17.41 1.93 11.57
CA GLY A 51 17.49 1.56 12.98
C GLY A 51 16.16 1.26 13.64
N LEU A 52 15.13 0.93 12.85
CA LEU A 52 13.81 0.62 13.39
C LEU A 52 13.77 -0.81 13.93
N THR A 53 13.06 -1.02 15.02
CA THR A 53 13.04 -2.29 15.75
C THR A 53 11.78 -3.12 15.52
N THR A 54 10.77 -2.54 14.88
CA THR A 54 9.48 -3.18 14.62
C THR A 54 9.01 -2.80 13.22
N ILE A 55 8.53 -3.79 12.45
CA ILE A 55 7.80 -3.57 11.20
C ILE A 55 6.38 -4.12 11.32
N ALA A 56 5.45 -3.61 10.49
CA ALA A 56 4.08 -4.11 10.42
C ALA A 56 3.80 -4.75 9.06
N VAL A 57 3.39 -6.02 9.05
CA VAL A 57 2.96 -6.75 7.85
C VAL A 57 1.43 -6.80 7.74
N GLY A 58 0.90 -7.08 6.56
CA GLY A 58 -0.54 -7.13 6.32
C GLY A 58 -1.19 -8.40 6.84
N THR A 59 -0.64 -9.54 6.47
CA THR A 59 -1.23 -10.87 6.70
C THR A 59 -0.20 -11.87 7.24
N TYR A 60 -0.68 -13.01 7.72
CA TYR A 60 0.19 -14.08 8.23
C TYR A 60 1.06 -14.72 7.15
N ASP A 61 0.60 -14.76 5.90
CA ASP A 61 1.41 -15.26 4.77
C ASP A 61 2.68 -14.42 4.50
N GLU A 62 2.69 -13.19 4.97
CA GLU A 62 3.84 -12.29 4.83
C GLU A 62 4.89 -12.49 5.93
N VAL A 63 4.52 -13.12 7.05
CA VAL A 63 5.37 -13.27 8.25
C VAL A 63 6.66 -14.04 7.97
N PRO A 64 6.66 -15.21 7.32
CA PRO A 64 7.92 -15.95 7.09
C PRO A 64 8.96 -15.14 6.33
N GLY A 65 8.56 -14.43 5.27
CA GLY A 65 9.45 -13.54 4.52
C GLY A 65 9.94 -12.37 5.36
N ALA A 66 9.06 -11.77 6.15
CA ALA A 66 9.43 -10.66 7.03
C ALA A 66 10.43 -11.08 8.13
N LEU A 67 10.24 -12.24 8.76
CA LEU A 67 11.18 -12.79 9.75
C LEU A 67 12.55 -13.13 9.16
N ALA A 68 12.60 -13.53 7.90
CA ALA A 68 13.85 -13.80 7.17
C ALA A 68 14.60 -12.50 6.81
N ALA A 69 13.87 -11.44 6.45
CA ALA A 69 14.45 -10.19 5.95
C ALA A 69 14.70 -9.14 7.04
N PHE A 70 14.09 -9.27 8.23
CA PHE A 70 14.13 -8.31 9.31
C PHE A 70 14.49 -8.96 10.64
N GLY A 71 15.45 -8.37 11.35
CA GLY A 71 15.95 -8.91 12.62
C GLY A 71 15.14 -8.51 13.87
N GLY A 72 14.20 -7.59 13.74
CA GLY A 72 13.37 -7.08 14.84
C GLY A 72 11.98 -7.72 14.89
N ASP A 73 11.07 -7.05 15.58
CA ASP A 73 9.69 -7.50 15.78
C ASP A 73 8.84 -7.35 14.51
N VAL A 74 7.97 -8.31 14.27
CA VAL A 74 7.03 -8.35 13.14
C VAL A 74 5.59 -8.33 13.66
N MET A 75 4.93 -7.19 13.52
CA MET A 75 3.53 -6.99 13.87
C MET A 75 2.62 -7.39 12.72
N VAL A 76 1.64 -8.26 12.95
CA VAL A 76 0.65 -8.64 11.95
C VAL A 76 -0.60 -7.78 12.11
N MET A 77 -0.92 -6.96 11.09
CA MET A 77 -2.06 -6.04 11.17
C MET A 77 -3.44 -6.68 10.96
N THR A 78 -3.51 -7.79 10.23
CA THR A 78 -4.75 -8.56 10.15
C THR A 78 -4.94 -9.28 11.49
N PRO A 79 -6.08 -9.05 12.19
CA PRO A 79 -6.30 -9.71 13.46
C PRO A 79 -6.26 -11.23 13.33
N TRP A 80 -5.60 -11.87 14.27
CA TRP A 80 -5.59 -13.33 14.36
C TRP A 80 -7.01 -13.89 14.54
N ARG A 81 -7.26 -15.03 13.92
CA ARG A 81 -8.51 -15.77 13.99
C ARG A 81 -8.23 -17.28 14.14
N PRO A 82 -9.04 -18.01 14.89
CA PRO A 82 -8.81 -19.45 15.14
C PRO A 82 -8.86 -20.33 13.89
N PHE A 83 -9.42 -19.83 12.80
CA PHE A 83 -9.47 -20.55 11.51
C PHE A 83 -8.21 -20.32 10.63
N PHE A 84 -7.22 -19.56 11.07
CA PHE A 84 -5.92 -19.55 10.41
C PHE A 84 -5.19 -20.85 10.75
N ALA A 85 -4.85 -21.65 9.71
CA ALA A 85 -4.32 -22.99 9.87
C ALA A 85 -2.95 -23.01 10.56
N ASP A 86 -2.08 -22.03 10.25
CA ASP A 86 -0.70 -21.98 10.73
C ASP A 86 -0.43 -20.65 11.45
N VAL A 87 -0.52 -20.66 12.79
CA VAL A 87 -0.06 -19.52 13.59
C VAL A 87 1.45 -19.63 13.77
N VAL A 88 2.17 -18.63 13.28
CA VAL A 88 3.62 -18.57 13.50
C VAL A 88 3.90 -18.18 14.96
N LEU A 89 4.30 -19.14 15.76
CA LEU A 89 4.65 -18.95 17.18
C LEU A 89 6.14 -18.60 17.33
N ASP A 90 6.63 -17.58 16.61
CA ASP A 90 7.97 -16.99 16.80
C ASP A 90 7.85 -15.85 17.82
N GLU A 91 8.82 -15.77 18.74
CA GLU A 91 8.84 -14.75 19.81
C GLU A 91 8.93 -13.30 19.29
N ARG A 92 9.33 -13.11 18.04
CA ARG A 92 9.35 -11.81 17.38
C ARG A 92 8.01 -11.41 16.77
N VAL A 93 7.04 -12.33 16.70
CA VAL A 93 5.73 -12.06 16.10
C VAL A 93 4.80 -11.45 17.14
N ILE A 94 4.17 -10.33 16.78
CA ILE A 94 3.16 -9.66 17.58
C ILE A 94 1.82 -9.80 16.87
N HIS A 95 0.89 -10.53 17.50
CA HIS A 95 -0.43 -10.82 16.94
C HIS A 95 -1.43 -9.71 17.28
N THR A 96 -2.22 -9.25 16.32
CA THR A 96 -3.33 -8.32 16.59
C THR A 96 -4.58 -9.10 16.95
N LEU A 97 -5.25 -8.70 18.02
CA LEU A 97 -6.52 -9.28 18.49
C LEU A 97 -7.59 -8.19 18.61
N GLY A 98 -8.76 -8.44 18.03
CA GLY A 98 -9.87 -7.49 17.99
C GLY A 98 -11.22 -8.11 18.37
N ARG A 99 -11.22 -9.24 19.09
CA ARG A 99 -12.42 -9.90 19.64
C ARG A 99 -12.09 -10.64 20.92
N VAL A 100 -12.98 -10.58 21.90
CA VAL A 100 -12.83 -11.28 23.18
C VAL A 100 -12.71 -12.80 23.00
N SER A 101 -13.50 -13.39 22.08
CA SER A 101 -13.42 -14.82 21.77
C SER A 101 -12.05 -15.25 21.28
N ASP A 102 -11.46 -14.45 20.39
CA ASP A 102 -10.15 -14.78 19.79
C ASP A 102 -9.01 -14.61 20.80
N ILE A 103 -9.16 -13.68 21.75
CA ILE A 103 -8.22 -13.53 22.87
C ILE A 103 -8.22 -14.80 23.72
N ALA A 104 -9.40 -15.29 24.10
CA ALA A 104 -9.54 -16.51 24.90
C ALA A 104 -8.98 -17.74 24.17
N GLU A 105 -9.26 -17.87 22.86
CA GLU A 105 -8.75 -18.99 22.07
C GLU A 105 -7.22 -18.95 21.89
N LEU A 106 -6.64 -17.76 21.57
CA LEU A 106 -5.18 -17.62 21.45
C LEU A 106 -4.50 -17.90 22.81
N SER A 107 -5.08 -17.40 23.90
CA SER A 107 -4.57 -17.65 25.24
C SER A 107 -4.52 -19.15 25.57
N ALA A 108 -5.48 -19.93 25.09
CA ALA A 108 -5.51 -21.37 25.33
C ALA A 108 -4.45 -22.14 24.50
N ILE A 109 -4.16 -21.72 23.26
CA ILE A 109 -3.24 -22.44 22.37
C ILE A 109 -1.80 -21.89 22.40
N ALA A 110 -1.62 -20.63 22.75
CA ALA A 110 -0.33 -19.93 22.80
C ALA A 110 -0.29 -18.94 23.97
N PRO A 111 -0.31 -19.40 25.22
CA PRO A 111 -0.54 -18.56 26.40
C PRO A 111 0.50 -17.46 26.61
N THR A 112 1.71 -17.60 26.06
CA THR A 112 2.80 -16.61 26.18
C THR A 112 2.99 -15.77 24.92
N ALA A 113 2.07 -15.85 23.96
CA ALA A 113 2.18 -15.07 22.72
C ALA A 113 2.16 -13.56 22.99
N ARG A 114 2.90 -12.83 22.16
CA ARG A 114 2.93 -11.35 22.17
C ARG A 114 1.77 -10.82 21.35
N ILE A 115 0.99 -9.90 21.90
CA ILE A 115 -0.22 -9.42 21.27
C ILE A 115 -0.35 -7.90 21.28
N LEU A 116 -1.13 -7.39 20.34
CA LEU A 116 -1.77 -6.09 20.36
C LEU A 116 -3.28 -6.27 20.50
N LEU A 117 -3.90 -5.51 21.37
CA LEU A 117 -5.35 -5.33 21.34
C LEU A 117 -5.68 -4.23 20.32
N GLU A 118 -6.64 -4.46 19.42
CA GLU A 118 -7.09 -3.44 18.45
C GLU A 118 -8.48 -2.96 18.81
N GLY A 119 -8.65 -1.63 18.90
CA GLY A 119 -9.94 -0.97 19.10
C GLY A 119 -10.64 -0.69 17.77
N GLU A 120 -11.96 -0.90 17.72
CA GLU A 120 -12.77 -0.56 16.56
C GLU A 120 -12.88 0.96 16.40
N THR A 121 -12.72 1.43 15.19
CA THR A 121 -12.80 2.85 14.84
C THR A 121 -13.97 3.10 13.88
N SER A 122 -14.21 4.36 13.57
CA SER A 122 -15.15 4.77 12.52
C SER A 122 -14.87 4.15 11.14
N MET A 123 -13.71 3.52 10.96
CA MET A 123 -13.42 2.71 9.78
C MET A 123 -14.26 1.42 9.73
N ALA A 124 -14.80 0.96 10.86
CA ALA A 124 -15.72 -0.21 11.00
C ALA A 124 -15.18 -1.49 10.32
N ARG A 125 -13.89 -1.79 10.53
CA ARG A 125 -13.26 -2.95 9.90
C ARG A 125 -12.95 -4.09 10.87
N HIS A 126 -12.25 -3.78 11.94
CA HIS A 126 -11.81 -4.71 12.97
C HIS A 126 -11.71 -3.97 14.30
N GLY A 127 -11.77 -4.69 15.40
CA GLY A 127 -11.45 -4.17 16.72
C GLY A 127 -12.50 -4.48 17.78
N LEU A 128 -12.11 -4.27 19.03
CA LEU A 128 -12.96 -4.32 20.21
C LEU A 128 -13.77 -3.03 20.31
N ASP A 129 -15.03 -3.14 20.71
CA ASP A 129 -15.75 -1.99 21.24
C ASP A 129 -15.17 -1.57 22.61
N ARG A 130 -15.29 -0.28 22.98
CA ARG A 130 -14.78 0.22 24.26
C ARG A 130 -15.40 -0.48 25.48
N HIS A 131 -16.65 -0.93 25.34
CA HIS A 131 -17.36 -1.67 26.39
C HIS A 131 -16.83 -3.10 26.56
N GLU A 132 -16.11 -3.63 25.57
CA GLU A 132 -15.53 -4.98 25.63
C GLU A 132 -14.15 -5.01 26.29
N LEU A 133 -13.50 -3.85 26.58
CA LEU A 133 -12.14 -3.81 27.13
C LEU A 133 -12.00 -4.60 28.44
N ALA A 134 -12.96 -4.50 29.34
CA ALA A 134 -12.92 -5.25 30.61
C ALA A 134 -13.01 -6.78 30.38
N ALA A 135 -13.86 -7.22 29.44
CA ALA A 135 -13.97 -8.62 29.05
C ALA A 135 -12.71 -9.11 28.31
N ALA A 136 -12.12 -8.26 27.48
CA ALA A 136 -10.85 -8.55 26.80
C ALA A 136 -9.72 -8.76 27.81
N VAL A 137 -9.59 -7.89 28.83
CA VAL A 137 -8.60 -8.04 29.90
C VAL A 137 -8.82 -9.34 30.67
N ALA A 138 -10.05 -9.68 31.01
CA ALA A 138 -10.36 -10.92 31.71
C ALA A 138 -10.01 -12.21 30.89
N ALA A 139 -9.99 -12.09 29.57
CA ALA A 139 -9.66 -13.20 28.66
C ALA A 139 -8.16 -13.34 28.35
N LEU A 140 -7.31 -12.39 28.76
CA LEU A 140 -5.88 -12.37 28.40
C LEU A 140 -5.09 -13.59 28.92
N GLY A 141 -5.39 -14.08 30.12
CA GLY A 141 -4.54 -15.11 30.74
C GLY A 141 -3.09 -14.62 30.83
N ASP A 142 -2.15 -15.46 30.34
CA ASP A 142 -0.71 -15.16 30.36
C ASP A 142 -0.19 -14.50 29.04
N LEU A 143 -1.09 -14.08 28.13
CA LEU A 143 -0.72 -13.36 26.91
C LEU A 143 0.02 -12.06 27.24
N ARG A 144 1.11 -11.79 26.50
CA ARG A 144 1.92 -10.58 26.70
C ARG A 144 1.40 -9.43 25.86
N VAL A 145 0.78 -8.45 26.51
CA VAL A 145 0.25 -7.26 25.82
C VAL A 145 1.38 -6.29 25.49
N GLU A 146 1.75 -6.19 24.21
CA GLU A 146 2.78 -5.27 23.70
C GLU A 146 2.24 -3.87 23.46
N GLY A 147 0.93 -3.71 23.30
CA GLY A 147 0.34 -2.42 23.06
C GLY A 147 -1.15 -2.48 22.71
N PHE A 148 -1.70 -1.30 22.54
CA PHE A 148 -3.04 -1.09 22.03
C PHE A 148 -2.99 -0.39 20.66
N ALA A 149 -3.79 -0.82 19.70
CA ALA A 149 -3.77 -0.33 18.34
C ALA A 149 -5.13 0.22 17.91
N ILE A 150 -5.12 1.27 17.08
CA ILE A 150 -6.31 1.74 16.36
C ILE A 150 -5.96 2.00 14.91
N HIS A 151 -6.90 1.70 13.99
CA HIS A 151 -6.74 2.00 12.57
C HIS A 151 -7.78 2.99 12.10
N LEU A 152 -7.37 4.24 11.94
CA LEU A 152 -8.24 5.36 11.57
C LEU A 152 -8.48 5.42 10.06
N PRO A 153 -9.58 6.02 9.58
CA PRO A 153 -9.86 6.19 8.17
C PRO A 153 -8.88 7.15 7.50
N LEU A 154 -8.67 6.98 6.19
CA LEU A 154 -7.79 7.87 5.40
C LEU A 154 -8.33 9.30 5.31
N HIS A 155 -9.65 9.44 5.24
CA HIS A 155 -10.35 10.71 5.21
C HIS A 155 -11.33 10.73 6.37
N SER A 156 -11.22 11.71 7.24
CA SER A 156 -12.11 11.91 8.38
C SER A 156 -12.76 13.29 8.35
N MET A 157 -13.79 13.44 9.12
CA MET A 157 -14.35 14.76 9.44
C MET A 157 -13.34 15.56 10.28
N SER A 158 -13.49 16.87 10.34
CA SER A 158 -12.66 17.72 11.19
C SER A 158 -13.23 17.86 12.60
N GLY A 159 -12.39 18.26 13.55
CA GLY A 159 -12.80 18.53 14.93
C GLY A 159 -12.87 17.28 15.82
N ALA A 160 -13.76 17.30 16.80
CA ALA A 160 -13.90 16.23 17.81
C ALA A 160 -14.32 14.87 17.22
N ASP A 161 -14.89 14.86 16.02
CA ASP A 161 -15.28 13.66 15.29
C ASP A 161 -14.26 13.29 14.19
N GLY A 162 -13.13 14.00 14.15
CA GLY A 162 -12.00 13.68 13.28
C GLY A 162 -11.08 12.59 13.85
N ASN A 163 -10.07 12.22 13.06
CA ASN A 163 -9.10 11.19 13.45
C ASN A 163 -8.42 11.47 14.81
N TYR A 164 -8.04 12.73 15.05
CA TYR A 164 -7.47 13.14 16.34
C TYR A 164 -8.44 12.93 17.50
N GLY A 165 -9.68 13.38 17.35
CA GLY A 165 -10.69 13.23 18.40
C GLY A 165 -11.03 11.77 18.70
N GLU A 166 -11.02 10.91 17.66
CA GLU A 166 -11.22 9.48 17.83
C GLU A 166 -10.03 8.81 18.54
N ALA A 167 -8.79 9.19 18.19
CA ALA A 167 -7.58 8.74 18.87
C ALA A 167 -7.57 9.14 20.36
N GLU A 168 -7.97 10.38 20.68
CA GLU A 168 -8.11 10.85 22.07
C GLU A 168 -9.16 10.06 22.86
N LYS A 169 -10.31 9.74 22.24
CA LYS A 169 -11.34 8.91 22.88
C LYS A 169 -10.85 7.50 23.20
N TRP A 170 -10.02 6.93 22.32
CA TRP A 170 -9.39 5.62 22.54
C TRP A 170 -8.27 5.69 23.58
N ALA A 171 -7.42 6.71 23.55
CA ALA A 171 -6.40 6.93 24.57
C ALA A 171 -7.02 7.08 25.96
N ALA A 172 -8.11 7.84 26.08
CA ALA A 172 -8.86 7.98 27.35
C ALA A 172 -9.50 6.65 27.80
N ALA A 173 -10.02 5.85 26.87
CA ALA A 173 -10.55 4.52 27.19
C ALA A 173 -9.45 3.55 27.66
N LEU A 174 -8.27 3.62 27.04
CA LEU A 174 -7.10 2.85 27.45
C LEU A 174 -6.65 3.24 28.88
N ASP A 175 -6.57 4.54 29.19
CA ASP A 175 -6.23 5.03 30.53
C ASP A 175 -7.23 4.58 31.61
N ALA A 176 -8.50 4.47 31.23
CA ALA A 176 -9.57 4.02 32.14
C ALA A 176 -9.67 2.50 32.24
N SER A 177 -8.98 1.75 31.37
CA SER A 177 -9.00 0.30 31.33
C SER A 177 -7.92 -0.29 32.24
N GLN A 178 -7.97 -1.61 32.43
CA GLN A 178 -6.92 -2.38 33.12
C GLN A 178 -5.92 -3.01 32.14
N VAL A 179 -5.83 -2.50 30.91
CA VAL A 179 -4.86 -2.95 29.93
C VAL A 179 -3.48 -2.40 30.32
N GLU A 180 -2.59 -3.29 30.74
CA GLU A 180 -1.23 -2.93 31.16
C GLU A 180 -0.33 -2.71 29.95
N THR A 181 -0.40 -1.50 29.35
CA THR A 181 0.54 -1.08 28.30
C THR A 181 0.64 0.43 28.23
N THR A 182 1.81 0.91 27.82
CA THR A 182 2.03 2.32 27.50
C THR A 182 2.12 2.56 25.99
N ARG A 183 2.22 1.51 25.15
CA ARG A 183 2.37 1.65 23.71
C ARG A 183 1.01 1.81 23.02
N PHE A 184 0.84 2.92 22.29
CA PHE A 184 -0.36 3.22 21.56
C PHE A 184 -0.08 3.35 20.07
N TYR A 185 -0.47 2.34 19.29
CA TYR A 185 -0.24 2.27 17.85
C TYR A 185 -1.37 2.94 17.08
N VAL A 186 -1.04 3.95 16.29
CA VAL A 186 -2.01 4.77 15.55
C VAL A 186 -1.71 4.79 14.05
N SER A 187 -2.68 5.19 13.23
CA SER A 187 -2.51 5.41 11.80
C SER A 187 -3.23 6.69 11.37
N HIS A 188 -2.87 7.25 10.21
CA HIS A 188 -3.57 8.37 9.56
C HIS A 188 -3.79 9.63 10.42
N LEU A 189 -2.88 9.89 11.36
CA LEU A 189 -2.74 11.18 12.02
C LEU A 189 -1.65 12.00 11.32
N THR A 190 -1.86 13.31 11.23
CA THR A 190 -0.85 14.26 10.77
C THR A 190 0.26 14.43 11.81
N ALA A 191 1.42 14.96 11.42
CA ALA A 191 2.52 15.23 12.35
C ALA A 191 2.10 16.15 13.51
N GLY A 192 1.26 17.15 13.23
CA GLY A 192 0.72 18.05 14.26
C GLY A 192 -0.21 17.32 15.24
N GLU A 193 -1.07 16.43 14.74
CA GLU A 193 -1.97 15.62 15.58
C GLU A 193 -1.20 14.59 16.43
N LEU A 194 -0.15 13.98 15.88
CA LEU A 194 0.75 13.10 16.64
C LEU A 194 1.44 13.84 17.78
N ALA A 195 1.98 15.03 17.50
CA ALA A 195 2.61 15.87 18.51
C ALA A 195 1.61 16.31 19.59
N ALA A 196 0.39 16.70 19.19
CA ALA A 196 -0.67 17.07 20.12
C ALA A 196 -1.11 15.89 21.01
N LEU A 197 -1.24 14.69 20.42
CA LEU A 197 -1.59 13.47 21.17
C LEU A 197 -0.50 13.11 22.18
N ALA A 198 0.76 13.14 21.79
CA ALA A 198 1.90 12.87 22.66
C ALA A 198 2.00 13.90 23.82
N ALA A 199 1.78 15.17 23.52
CA ALA A 199 1.78 16.22 24.55
C ALA A 199 0.64 16.05 25.55
N ARG A 200 -0.55 15.62 25.10
CA ARG A 200 -1.72 15.41 25.94
C ARG A 200 -1.65 14.12 26.75
N ARG A 201 -0.96 13.10 26.26
CA ARG A 201 -0.80 11.78 26.87
C ARG A 201 0.68 11.42 27.03
N PRO A 202 1.45 12.16 27.85
CA PRO A 202 2.91 12.01 27.93
C PRO A 202 3.37 10.66 28.50
N HIS A 203 2.47 9.88 29.10
CA HIS A 203 2.73 8.53 29.58
C HIS A 203 2.58 7.46 28.47
N LEU A 204 1.95 7.82 27.34
CA LEU A 204 1.81 6.90 26.21
C LEU A 204 2.98 7.06 25.23
N ASP A 205 3.61 5.94 24.89
CA ASP A 205 4.54 5.80 23.77
C ASP A 205 3.73 5.68 22.47
N ILE A 206 3.54 6.83 21.80
CA ILE A 206 2.78 6.89 20.54
C ILE A 206 3.59 6.28 19.42
N ARG A 207 3.03 5.27 18.76
CA ARG A 207 3.68 4.45 17.73
C ARG A 207 2.96 4.59 16.38
N PRO A 208 3.32 5.58 15.53
CA PRO A 208 2.67 5.78 14.23
C PRO A 208 3.01 4.64 13.26
N ARG A 209 1.98 3.98 12.68
CA ARG A 209 2.14 2.98 11.62
C ARG A 209 2.01 3.68 10.26
N ILE A 210 3.10 3.75 9.51
CA ILE A 210 3.16 4.50 8.25
C ILE A 210 3.62 3.58 7.11
N GLY A 211 2.86 3.59 6.02
CA GLY A 211 3.16 2.83 4.79
C GLY A 211 3.37 3.76 3.59
N THR A 212 2.29 4.14 2.91
CA THR A 212 2.34 4.88 1.64
C THR A 212 3.15 6.18 1.72
N SER A 213 2.95 6.99 2.75
CA SER A 213 3.67 8.26 2.89
C SER A 213 5.16 8.09 3.27
N LEU A 214 5.55 6.94 3.83
CA LEU A 214 6.95 6.61 4.01
C LEU A 214 7.59 6.19 2.69
N TRP A 215 7.08 5.12 2.08
CA TRP A 215 7.73 4.48 0.93
C TRP A 215 7.54 5.22 -0.39
N LEU A 216 6.41 5.91 -0.56
CA LEU A 216 6.01 6.65 -1.75
C LEU A 216 5.85 8.16 -1.49
N GLY A 217 6.47 8.70 -0.44
CA GLY A 217 6.37 10.11 -0.06
C GLY A 217 7.01 11.04 -1.09
N ASP A 218 8.10 10.63 -1.72
CA ASP A 218 8.71 11.33 -2.85
C ASP A 218 8.59 10.51 -4.14
N LEU A 219 7.46 10.64 -4.82
CA LEU A 219 7.25 10.02 -6.12
C LEU A 219 8.21 10.52 -7.21
N GLY A 220 8.85 11.69 -7.02
CA GLY A 220 9.84 12.21 -7.94
C GLY A 220 11.17 11.42 -7.94
N ALA A 221 11.40 10.60 -6.90
CA ALA A 221 12.51 9.67 -6.85
C ALA A 221 12.24 8.34 -7.59
N LEU A 222 11.02 8.13 -8.08
CA LEU A 222 10.56 6.86 -8.67
C LEU A 222 10.16 7.07 -10.12
N ARG A 223 10.70 6.27 -11.03
CA ARG A 223 10.37 6.31 -12.45
C ARG A 223 10.10 4.91 -12.98
N VAL A 224 8.97 4.71 -13.64
CA VAL A 224 8.67 3.43 -14.29
C VAL A 224 8.93 3.54 -15.78
N ARG A 225 9.70 2.56 -16.29
CA ARG A 225 10.14 2.48 -17.69
C ARG A 225 9.63 1.20 -18.33
N ALA A 226 9.14 1.32 -19.55
CA ALA A 226 8.73 0.19 -20.38
C ALA A 226 9.53 0.18 -21.68
N MET A 227 10.11 -0.97 -22.01
CA MET A 227 10.86 -1.15 -23.25
C MET A 227 9.92 -1.29 -24.45
N VAL A 228 10.26 -0.67 -25.57
CA VAL A 228 9.62 -0.92 -26.85
C VAL A 228 10.15 -2.26 -27.40
N LEU A 229 9.25 -3.24 -27.47
CA LEU A 229 9.59 -4.61 -27.87
C LEU A 229 9.52 -4.80 -29.39
N ASP A 230 8.60 -4.07 -30.05
CA ASP A 230 8.42 -4.12 -31.49
C ASP A 230 7.67 -2.88 -32.00
N SER A 231 7.72 -2.64 -33.32
CA SER A 231 7.11 -1.48 -33.98
C SER A 231 6.66 -1.86 -35.40
N HIS A 232 5.38 -1.58 -35.70
CA HIS A 232 4.78 -1.88 -37.00
C HIS A 232 4.09 -0.65 -37.57
N LEU A 233 4.30 -0.38 -38.87
CA LEU A 233 3.47 0.57 -39.60
C LEU A 233 2.10 -0.06 -39.86
N VAL A 234 1.03 0.68 -39.61
CA VAL A 234 -0.34 0.22 -39.83
C VAL A 234 -1.11 1.22 -40.67
N ALA A 235 -1.86 0.69 -41.63
CA ALA A 235 -2.73 1.50 -42.48
C ALA A 235 -4.14 1.65 -41.91
N ARG A 236 -4.86 2.71 -42.32
CA ARG A 236 -6.29 2.87 -42.02
C ARG A 236 -7.07 1.64 -42.48
N GLY A 237 -7.90 1.10 -41.59
CA GLY A 237 -8.75 -0.06 -41.88
C GLY A 237 -8.02 -1.41 -41.68
N GLU A 238 -6.70 -1.42 -41.51
CA GLU A 238 -5.94 -2.63 -41.17
C GLU A 238 -6.43 -3.17 -39.84
N ARG A 239 -6.59 -4.50 -39.76
CA ARG A 239 -7.08 -5.20 -38.58
C ARG A 239 -5.94 -5.74 -37.75
N ILE A 240 -5.93 -5.41 -36.46
CA ILE A 240 -4.87 -5.77 -35.54
C ILE A 240 -5.41 -6.47 -34.28
N GLY A 241 -4.50 -7.16 -33.59
CA GLY A 241 -4.69 -7.75 -32.26
C GLY A 241 -5.68 -8.92 -32.23
N TYR A 242 -5.95 -9.41 -31.04
CA TYR A 242 -6.85 -10.56 -30.80
C TYR A 242 -8.28 -10.28 -31.25
N ARG A 243 -8.73 -9.02 -31.12
CA ARG A 243 -10.10 -8.63 -31.47
C ARG A 243 -10.25 -8.16 -32.91
N GLN A 244 -9.17 -8.26 -33.73
CA GLN A 244 -9.17 -7.84 -35.13
C GLN A 244 -9.77 -6.45 -35.32
N ARG A 245 -9.37 -5.50 -34.47
CA ARG A 245 -9.87 -4.14 -34.50
C ARG A 245 -9.30 -3.38 -35.68
N ALA A 246 -10.16 -2.71 -36.46
CA ALA A 246 -9.72 -1.90 -37.58
C ALA A 246 -9.09 -0.58 -37.10
N MET A 247 -7.91 -0.25 -37.62
CA MET A 247 -7.22 0.99 -37.29
C MET A 247 -7.97 2.21 -37.87
N PRO A 248 -8.16 3.28 -37.05
CA PRO A 248 -8.96 4.44 -37.47
C PRO A 248 -8.24 5.31 -38.52
N ARG A 249 -6.91 5.21 -38.61
CA ARG A 249 -6.02 5.99 -39.48
C ARG A 249 -4.65 5.34 -39.58
N ASP A 250 -3.84 5.81 -40.53
CA ASP A 250 -2.43 5.42 -40.67
C ASP A 250 -1.63 5.84 -39.44
N GLY A 251 -0.66 5.02 -39.07
CA GLY A 251 0.18 5.28 -37.90
C GLY A 251 1.19 4.19 -37.63
N THR A 252 1.73 4.22 -36.43
CA THR A 252 2.66 3.21 -35.91
C THR A 252 2.01 2.51 -34.73
N LEU A 253 2.05 1.19 -34.74
CA LEU A 253 1.68 0.34 -33.62
C LEU A 253 2.95 -0.04 -32.87
N LEU A 254 3.07 0.37 -31.62
CA LEU A 254 4.17 -0.03 -30.75
C LEU A 254 3.71 -1.17 -29.84
N ILE A 255 4.57 -2.17 -29.71
CA ILE A 255 4.45 -3.21 -28.71
C ILE A 255 5.38 -2.83 -27.56
N VAL A 256 4.85 -2.54 -26.39
CA VAL A 256 5.62 -2.11 -25.22
C VAL A 256 5.51 -3.13 -24.10
N ALA A 257 6.57 -3.32 -23.33
CA ALA A 257 6.55 -4.14 -22.13
C ALA A 257 5.56 -3.58 -21.10
N GLY A 258 5.02 -4.45 -20.26
CA GLY A 258 3.99 -4.07 -19.27
C GLY A 258 2.58 -4.39 -19.77
N GLY A 259 1.94 -5.28 -19.05
CA GLY A 259 0.58 -5.75 -19.30
C GLY A 259 -0.18 -6.00 -18.01
N THR A 260 -1.25 -6.79 -18.06
CA THR A 260 -2.13 -7.03 -16.91
C THR A 260 -1.43 -7.71 -15.74
N SER A 261 -0.40 -8.55 -15.97
CA SER A 261 0.44 -9.13 -14.92
C SER A 261 1.29 -8.09 -14.17
N HIS A 262 1.52 -6.93 -14.78
CA HIS A 262 2.22 -5.80 -14.18
C HIS A 262 1.27 -4.75 -13.57
N GLY A 263 -0.04 -5.03 -13.55
CA GLY A 263 -1.04 -4.09 -13.06
C GLY A 263 -1.49 -3.05 -14.09
N ILE A 264 -1.04 -3.15 -15.35
CA ILE A 264 -1.47 -2.24 -16.42
C ILE A 264 -2.94 -2.53 -16.78
N GLY A 265 -3.75 -1.47 -16.83
CA GLY A 265 -5.18 -1.59 -17.09
C GLY A 265 -6.03 -1.98 -15.87
N LEU A 266 -5.41 -2.24 -14.72
CA LEU A 266 -6.13 -2.46 -13.47
C LEU A 266 -6.46 -1.10 -12.83
N GLU A 267 -7.74 -0.76 -12.79
CA GLU A 267 -8.22 0.43 -12.09
C GLU A 267 -9.04 0.03 -10.86
N ALA A 268 -8.64 0.53 -9.69
CA ALA A 268 -9.50 0.46 -8.53
C ALA A 268 -10.65 1.48 -8.67
N PRO A 269 -11.87 1.19 -8.17
CA PRO A 269 -12.94 2.16 -8.09
C PRO A 269 -12.44 3.43 -7.41
N LYS A 270 -12.56 4.58 -8.09
CA LYS A 270 -12.27 5.89 -7.49
C LYS A 270 -13.56 6.39 -6.87
N ALA A 271 -13.56 6.63 -5.57
CA ALA A 271 -14.64 7.38 -4.93
C ALA A 271 -14.59 8.82 -5.48
N THR A 272 -15.39 9.11 -6.50
CA THR A 272 -15.51 10.45 -7.06
C THR A 272 -16.57 11.22 -6.28
N SER A 273 -16.13 12.07 -5.36
CA SER A 273 -16.99 13.06 -4.72
C SER A 273 -17.10 14.30 -5.63
N GLY A 274 -18.32 14.68 -5.98
CA GLY A 274 -18.63 15.91 -6.70
C GLY A 274 -19.12 15.72 -8.15
N VAL A 275 -19.86 16.72 -8.65
CA VAL A 275 -20.50 16.72 -9.97
C VAL A 275 -19.47 16.65 -11.11
N VAL A 276 -18.32 17.34 -10.95
CA VAL A 276 -17.23 17.35 -11.94
C VAL A 276 -16.55 15.96 -12.03
N GLY A 277 -16.40 15.25 -10.91
CA GLY A 277 -15.86 13.90 -10.89
C GLY A 277 -16.77 12.89 -11.60
N ARG A 278 -18.10 13.02 -11.40
CA ARG A 278 -19.10 12.17 -12.08
C ARG A 278 -19.15 12.42 -13.59
N GLY A 279 -19.03 13.68 -14.02
CA GLY A 279 -18.97 14.03 -15.45
C GLY A 279 -17.73 13.45 -16.15
N LYS A 280 -16.57 13.51 -15.51
CA LYS A 280 -15.33 12.89 -16.03
C LYS A 280 -15.44 11.36 -16.10
N SER A 281 -16.07 10.73 -15.10
CA SER A 281 -16.28 9.26 -15.10
C SER A 281 -17.24 8.82 -16.21
N LEU A 282 -18.30 9.58 -16.49
CA LEU A 282 -19.22 9.31 -17.58
C LEU A 282 -18.56 9.47 -18.96
N ALA A 283 -17.76 10.54 -19.16
CA ALA A 283 -17.02 10.75 -20.40
C ALA A 283 -15.99 9.63 -20.64
N LYS A 284 -15.29 9.18 -19.57
CA LYS A 284 -14.36 8.06 -19.64
C LYS A 284 -15.08 6.76 -19.98
N GLY A 285 -16.20 6.46 -19.31
CA GLY A 285 -17.01 5.28 -19.59
C GLY A 285 -17.56 5.24 -21.02
N GLY A 286 -17.94 6.40 -21.59
CA GLY A 286 -18.35 6.52 -22.99
C GLY A 286 -17.22 6.22 -23.99
N LEU A 287 -16.01 6.69 -23.71
CA LEU A 287 -14.82 6.40 -24.53
C LEU A 287 -14.42 4.92 -24.43
N GLU A 288 -14.48 4.33 -23.23
CA GLU A 288 -14.21 2.91 -23.00
C GLU A 288 -15.23 2.02 -23.70
N ALA A 289 -16.52 2.39 -23.68
CA ALA A 289 -17.57 1.70 -24.42
C ALA A 289 -17.34 1.77 -25.94
N ALA A 290 -16.74 2.87 -26.44
CA ALA A 290 -16.29 3.01 -27.82
C ALA A 290 -14.97 2.27 -28.11
N GLY A 291 -14.42 1.54 -27.12
CA GLY A 291 -13.16 0.81 -27.23
C GLY A 291 -11.92 1.71 -27.23
N LEU A 292 -12.05 2.96 -26.82
CA LEU A 292 -10.95 3.91 -26.68
C LEU A 292 -10.59 4.06 -25.21
N SER A 293 -9.50 3.43 -24.78
CA SER A 293 -8.96 3.56 -23.43
C SER A 293 -7.61 4.24 -23.48
N LEU A 294 -7.45 5.27 -22.64
CA LEU A 294 -6.18 5.97 -22.51
C LEU A 294 -5.19 5.08 -21.75
N SER A 295 -4.03 4.84 -22.34
CA SER A 295 -2.99 4.01 -21.69
C SER A 295 -2.19 4.83 -20.67
N PRO A 296 -1.50 4.20 -19.73
CA PRO A 296 -0.59 4.90 -18.83
C PRO A 296 0.76 5.28 -19.48
N PHE A 297 0.99 4.88 -20.72
CA PHE A 297 2.26 5.10 -21.42
C PHE A 297 2.35 6.51 -21.99
N THR A 298 3.46 7.21 -21.71
CA THR A 298 3.78 8.53 -22.25
C THR A 298 4.84 8.40 -23.33
N ILE A 299 4.49 8.76 -24.58
CA ILE A 299 5.35 8.66 -25.75
C ILE A 299 5.34 10.00 -26.50
N ALA A 300 6.53 10.54 -26.79
CA ALA A 300 6.69 11.87 -27.36
C ALA A 300 5.93 12.96 -26.56
N GLY A 301 6.09 12.93 -25.23
CA GLY A 301 5.51 13.91 -24.29
C GLY A 301 3.99 13.84 -24.12
N LYS A 302 3.32 12.81 -24.64
CA LYS A 302 1.87 12.66 -24.56
C LYS A 302 1.46 11.27 -24.12
N GLN A 303 0.47 11.18 -23.24
CA GLN A 303 -0.20 9.93 -22.93
C GLN A 303 -0.94 9.41 -24.18
N ARG A 304 -0.78 8.12 -24.49
CA ARG A 304 -1.27 7.50 -25.73
C ARG A 304 -2.45 6.55 -25.48
N TRP A 305 -3.16 6.21 -26.54
CA TRP A 305 -4.28 5.29 -26.48
C TRP A 305 -3.81 3.85 -26.65
N PHE A 306 -4.44 2.94 -25.93
CA PHE A 306 -4.33 1.53 -26.26
C PHE A 306 -4.91 1.27 -27.65
N ALA A 307 -4.21 0.48 -28.46
CA ALA A 307 -4.73 -0.03 -29.72
C ALA A 307 -5.78 -1.12 -29.49
N GLU A 308 -5.56 -1.96 -28.45
CA GLU A 308 -6.52 -2.91 -27.88
C GLU A 308 -6.24 -3.07 -26.37
N PRO A 309 -7.12 -3.76 -25.59
CA PRO A 309 -6.86 -4.01 -24.18
C PRO A 309 -5.48 -4.64 -23.96
N PRO A 310 -4.77 -4.31 -22.86
CA PRO A 310 -3.44 -4.83 -22.59
C PRO A 310 -3.44 -6.36 -22.48
N HIS A 311 -2.41 -7.00 -23.04
CA HIS A 311 -2.13 -8.42 -22.88
C HIS A 311 -1.54 -8.69 -21.48
N MET A 312 -1.20 -9.94 -21.18
CA MET A 312 -0.62 -10.27 -19.87
C MET A 312 0.72 -9.57 -19.61
N GLN A 313 1.62 -9.56 -20.60
CA GLN A 313 2.99 -9.08 -20.43
C GLN A 313 3.35 -7.87 -21.29
N ALA A 314 2.50 -7.51 -22.23
CA ALA A 314 2.75 -6.40 -23.16
C ALA A 314 1.46 -5.61 -23.44
N SER A 315 1.64 -4.39 -23.90
CA SER A 315 0.57 -3.51 -24.35
C SER A 315 0.82 -3.04 -25.78
N MET A 316 -0.27 -2.88 -26.54
CA MET A 316 -0.25 -2.36 -27.91
C MET A 316 -0.68 -0.91 -27.91
N ILE A 317 0.21 -0.02 -28.30
CA ILE A 317 -0.01 1.44 -28.23
C ILE A 317 -0.03 2.02 -29.65
N PHE A 318 -1.08 2.77 -29.96
CA PHE A 318 -1.22 3.43 -31.25
C PHE A 318 -0.65 4.84 -31.25
N LEU A 319 0.22 5.11 -32.21
CA LEU A 319 0.80 6.43 -32.51
C LEU A 319 0.33 6.91 -33.90
N PRO A 320 -0.26 8.11 -34.01
CA PRO A 320 -0.59 8.67 -35.31
C PRO A 320 0.67 8.96 -36.13
N HIS A 321 0.59 8.86 -37.46
CA HIS A 321 1.69 8.92 -38.42
C HIS A 321 2.70 10.09 -38.27
N ARG A 322 2.33 11.19 -37.62
CA ARG A 322 3.22 12.36 -37.39
C ARG A 322 3.86 12.40 -36.00
N ALA A 323 3.70 11.38 -35.20
CA ALA A 323 4.31 11.32 -33.88
C ALA A 323 5.69 10.63 -33.99
N ASP A 324 6.72 11.21 -33.37
CA ASP A 324 8.02 10.56 -33.26
C ASP A 324 7.85 9.24 -32.50
N ALA A 325 8.07 8.16 -33.20
CA ALA A 325 8.02 6.81 -32.63
C ALA A 325 9.40 6.45 -32.07
N PRO A 326 9.49 5.99 -30.81
CA PRO A 326 10.74 5.44 -30.28
C PRO A 326 11.12 4.18 -31.05
N ALA A 327 12.43 3.91 -31.12
CA ALA A 327 12.94 2.71 -31.72
C ALA A 327 12.71 1.45 -30.84
N VAL A 328 12.75 0.28 -31.45
CA VAL A 328 12.79 -0.98 -30.69
C VAL A 328 14.04 -1.01 -29.81
N GLY A 329 13.86 -1.29 -28.52
CA GLY A 329 14.90 -1.21 -27.50
C GLY A 329 14.92 0.09 -26.70
N ASP A 330 14.28 1.16 -27.19
CA ASP A 330 14.09 2.38 -26.40
C ASP A 330 13.11 2.14 -25.25
N SER A 331 13.18 3.01 -24.23
CA SER A 331 12.27 2.99 -23.09
C SER A 331 11.32 4.17 -23.09
N VAL A 332 10.09 3.95 -22.68
CA VAL A 332 9.04 4.96 -22.53
C VAL A 332 8.60 5.07 -21.06
N ASP A 333 8.13 6.25 -20.65
CA ASP A 333 7.63 6.49 -19.30
C ASP A 333 6.22 5.90 -19.11
N VAL A 334 5.98 5.35 -17.92
CA VAL A 334 4.70 4.74 -17.56
C VAL A 334 4.21 5.26 -16.22
N ALA A 335 2.97 5.72 -16.17
CA ALA A 335 2.32 6.09 -14.92
C ALA A 335 1.63 4.85 -14.32
N VAL A 336 2.04 4.44 -13.11
CA VAL A 336 1.48 3.27 -12.44
C VAL A 336 0.94 3.61 -11.05
N ARG A 337 0.11 2.72 -10.53
CA ARG A 337 -0.22 2.67 -9.12
C ARG A 337 0.71 1.66 -8.44
N TYR A 338 1.73 2.14 -7.76
CA TYR A 338 2.77 1.30 -7.13
C TYR A 338 2.23 0.18 -6.24
N THR A 339 1.12 0.41 -5.53
CA THR A 339 0.49 -0.60 -4.65
C THR A 339 -0.16 -1.77 -5.39
N THR A 340 -0.30 -1.69 -6.71
CA THR A 340 -0.86 -2.75 -7.57
C THR A 340 0.06 -3.12 -8.73
N ALA A 341 1.16 -2.40 -8.91
CA ALA A 341 2.14 -2.67 -9.96
C ALA A 341 3.19 -3.68 -9.48
N THR A 342 3.61 -4.55 -10.38
CA THR A 342 4.78 -5.42 -10.26
C THR A 342 5.75 -5.13 -11.39
N PHE A 343 7.02 -5.28 -11.14
CA PHE A 343 8.08 -4.95 -12.09
C PHE A 343 8.95 -6.18 -12.36
N ASP A 344 9.50 -6.29 -13.59
CA ASP A 344 10.46 -7.33 -13.93
C ASP A 344 11.79 -7.10 -13.20
N ALA A 345 12.13 -5.83 -12.97
CA ALA A 345 13.31 -5.44 -12.19
C ALA A 345 13.08 -4.11 -11.47
N ILE A 346 13.78 -3.95 -10.35
CA ILE A 346 13.89 -2.69 -9.61
C ILE A 346 15.38 -2.32 -9.61
N ARG A 347 15.68 -1.11 -10.08
CA ARG A 347 17.05 -0.60 -10.16
C ARG A 347 17.21 0.62 -9.27
N PHE A 348 18.15 0.54 -8.36
CA PHE A 348 18.59 1.67 -7.56
C PHE A 348 19.75 2.35 -8.27
N VAL A 349 19.56 3.60 -8.67
CA VAL A 349 20.48 4.43 -9.44
C VAL A 349 20.92 5.64 -8.67
#